data_7bd018a2b923fa1ac10541309270cde6
#
_entry.id   7bd018a2b923fa1ac10541309270cde6
#
_cell.length_a   1.000
_cell.length_b   1.000
_cell.length_c   1.000
_cell.angle_alpha   90.00
_cell.angle_beta   90.00
_cell.angle_gamma   90.00
#
_symmetry.space_group_name_H-M   'P 1'
#
loop_
_entity.id
_entity.type
_entity.pdbx_description
1 polymer ?
#
loop_
_entity_poly.entity_id
_entity_poly.type
_entity_poly.pdbx_seq_one_letter_code
_entity_poly.pdbx_strand_id
1 'polypeptide(L)'
;MLEQTFFIIKPDALERGLAGEIISRIEKKGLKITKLELIRLNPNKLKAHYNHIVNESFYPELEEYMTKGNSIIGIIAGDKAISTWRKMMGATNPREADLGSIRGDFGFVTNDGVMKNLVHGSDSVKSATNEINIWF
;
A
#
# COMPACT_ATOMS: atom_id res chain seq x y z
N MET A 1 14.86 17.00 -2.59
CA MET A 1 15.10 16.34 -1.29
C MET A 1 14.75 14.87 -1.36
N LEU A 2 15.64 14.03 -0.90
CA LEU A 2 15.45 12.60 -0.91
C LEU A 2 14.57 12.19 0.26
N GLU A 3 13.43 11.56 -0.06
CA GLU A 3 12.49 11.03 0.92
C GLU A 3 12.39 9.52 0.79
N GLN A 4 11.90 8.89 1.84
CA GLN A 4 11.51 7.49 1.83
C GLN A 4 10.02 7.37 2.14
N THR A 5 9.37 6.41 1.51
CA THR A 5 8.00 6.03 1.86
C THR A 5 7.91 4.52 1.98
N PHE A 6 7.12 4.05 2.93
CA PHE A 6 6.81 2.63 3.07
C PHE A 6 5.64 2.30 2.15
N PHE A 7 5.69 1.16 1.48
CA PHE A 7 4.57 0.71 0.65
C PHE A 7 4.24 -0.74 0.91
N ILE A 8 2.98 -1.07 0.65
CA ILE A 8 2.49 -2.45 0.62
C ILE A 8 1.82 -2.66 -0.74
N ILE A 9 2.13 -3.78 -1.38
CA ILE A 9 1.32 -4.32 -2.45
C ILE A 9 0.46 -5.40 -1.80
N LYS A 10 -0.84 -5.16 -1.73
CA LYS A 10 -1.77 -5.93 -0.91
C LYS A 10 -2.08 -7.30 -1.54
N PRO A 11 -2.66 -8.23 -0.74
CA PRO A 11 -2.98 -9.57 -1.25
C PRO A 11 -3.86 -9.57 -2.50
N ASP A 12 -4.81 -8.65 -2.62
CA ASP A 12 -5.67 -8.59 -3.82
C ASP A 12 -4.87 -8.31 -5.10
N ALA A 13 -3.84 -7.48 -5.01
CA ALA A 13 -2.98 -7.19 -6.15
C ALA A 13 -2.15 -8.43 -6.55
N LEU A 14 -1.58 -9.12 -5.57
CA LEU A 14 -0.82 -10.34 -5.83
C LEU A 14 -1.70 -11.44 -6.42
N GLU A 15 -2.88 -11.64 -5.85
CA GLU A 15 -3.84 -12.63 -6.30
C GLU A 15 -4.25 -12.42 -7.76
N ARG A 16 -4.36 -11.15 -8.17
CA ARG A 16 -4.73 -10.78 -9.54
C ARG A 16 -3.54 -10.70 -10.50
N GLY A 17 -2.33 -11.00 -10.03
CA GLY A 17 -1.13 -10.94 -10.87
C GLY A 17 -0.69 -9.54 -11.25
N LEU A 18 -1.00 -8.53 -10.43
CA LEU A 18 -0.71 -7.13 -10.71
C LEU A 18 0.55 -6.59 -10.03
N ALA A 19 1.25 -7.41 -9.23
CA ALA A 19 2.44 -6.95 -8.51
C ALA A 19 3.52 -6.45 -9.47
N GLY A 20 3.78 -7.17 -10.56
CA GLY A 20 4.76 -6.77 -11.56
C GLY A 20 4.44 -5.45 -12.23
N GLU A 21 3.17 -5.22 -12.54
CA GLU A 21 2.71 -3.96 -13.13
C GLU A 21 2.96 -2.79 -12.18
N ILE A 22 2.64 -2.97 -10.89
CA ILE A 22 2.83 -1.93 -9.88
C ILE A 22 4.31 -1.61 -9.70
N ILE A 23 5.17 -2.64 -9.58
CA ILE A 23 6.61 -2.46 -9.46
C ILE A 23 7.17 -1.75 -10.70
N SER A 24 6.71 -2.14 -11.88
CA SER A 24 7.13 -1.51 -13.13
C SER A 24 6.80 -0.01 -13.14
N ARG A 25 5.63 0.37 -12.66
CA ARG A 25 5.23 1.79 -12.59
C ARG A 25 6.13 2.58 -11.64
N ILE A 26 6.51 2.00 -10.51
CA ILE A 26 7.45 2.63 -9.56
C ILE A 26 8.79 2.90 -10.25
N GLU A 27 9.33 1.88 -10.90
CA GLU A 27 10.63 1.99 -11.56
C GLU A 27 10.61 2.95 -12.75
N LYS A 28 9.56 2.89 -13.57
CA LYS A 28 9.40 3.78 -14.72
C LYS A 28 9.26 5.24 -14.33
N LYS A 29 8.69 5.50 -13.15
CA LYS A 29 8.58 6.86 -12.62
C LYS A 29 9.93 7.43 -12.19
N GLY A 30 10.94 6.58 -12.03
CA GLY A 30 12.27 7.00 -11.59
C GLY A 30 12.47 6.93 -10.08
N LEU A 31 11.51 6.37 -9.36
CA LEU A 31 11.67 6.12 -7.93
C LEU A 31 12.47 4.83 -7.74
N LYS A 32 13.24 4.77 -6.66
CA LYS A 32 14.07 3.60 -6.36
C LYS A 32 13.44 2.74 -5.28
N ILE A 33 13.34 1.45 -5.53
CA ILE A 33 12.95 0.48 -4.52
C ILE A 33 14.22 0.06 -3.80
N THR A 34 14.33 0.39 -2.51
CA THR A 34 15.51 0.10 -1.70
C THR A 34 15.33 -1.10 -0.79
N LYS A 35 14.09 -1.50 -0.52
CA LYS A 35 13.75 -2.76 0.14
C LYS A 35 12.52 -3.37 -0.49
N LEU A 36 12.49 -4.69 -0.56
CA LEU A 36 11.38 -5.42 -1.17
C LEU A 36 11.33 -6.83 -0.57
N GLU A 37 10.22 -7.17 0.08
CA GLU A 37 10.03 -8.49 0.67
C GLU A 37 8.64 -9.02 0.37
N LEU A 38 8.57 -10.27 -0.03
CA LEU A 38 7.32 -11.01 -0.18
C LEU A 38 7.05 -11.76 1.11
N ILE A 39 6.01 -11.38 1.85
CA ILE A 39 5.71 -11.96 3.15
C ILE A 39 4.20 -12.10 3.36
N ARG A 40 3.83 -12.93 4.33
CA ARG A 40 2.50 -12.87 4.93
C ARG A 40 2.58 -11.90 6.10
N LEU A 41 1.72 -10.90 6.12
CA LEU A 41 1.78 -9.85 7.14
C LEU A 41 1.51 -10.42 8.53
N ASN A 42 2.35 -10.05 9.49
CA ASN A 42 2.20 -10.44 10.89
C ASN A 42 1.05 -9.65 11.53
N PRO A 43 0.05 -10.31 12.14
CA PRO A 43 -1.08 -9.60 12.73
C PRO A 43 -0.71 -8.56 13.79
N ASN A 44 0.33 -8.82 14.59
CA ASN A 44 0.75 -7.88 15.62
C ASN A 44 1.40 -6.63 15.03
N LYS A 45 2.21 -6.80 13.99
CA LYS A 45 2.77 -5.66 13.26
C LYS A 45 1.68 -4.88 12.54
N LEU A 46 0.69 -5.57 12.01
CA LEU A 46 -0.45 -4.91 11.35
C LEU A 46 -1.25 -4.07 12.34
N LYS A 47 -1.46 -4.55 13.56
CA LYS A 47 -2.11 -3.78 14.63
C LYS A 47 -1.33 -2.52 14.98
N ALA A 48 0.00 -2.62 15.04
CA ALA A 48 0.85 -1.45 15.27
C ALA A 48 0.74 -0.45 14.12
N HIS A 49 0.74 -0.94 12.90
CA HIS A 49 0.61 -0.13 11.68
C HIS A 49 -0.73 0.61 11.66
N TYR A 50 -1.82 -0.07 11.98
CA TYR A 50 -3.18 0.49 12.02
C TYR A 50 -3.64 0.86 13.43
N ASN A 51 -2.70 1.24 14.29
CA ASN A 51 -2.97 1.56 15.69
C ASN A 51 -4.15 2.52 15.89
N HIS A 52 -4.30 3.49 15.00
CA HIS A 52 -5.37 4.50 15.07
C HIS A 52 -6.76 3.95 14.75
N ILE A 53 -6.88 2.75 14.21
CA ILE A 53 -8.16 2.15 13.81
C ILE A 53 -8.39 0.75 14.38
N VAL A 54 -7.49 0.23 15.25
CA VAL A 54 -7.60 -1.16 15.72
C VAL A 54 -8.88 -1.43 16.52
N ASN A 55 -9.48 -0.40 17.10
CA ASN A 55 -10.69 -0.53 17.89
C ASN A 55 -11.97 -0.27 17.08
N GLU A 56 -11.83 0.02 15.79
CA GLU A 56 -12.99 0.23 14.92
C GLU A 56 -13.64 -1.10 14.58
N SER A 57 -14.96 -1.07 14.38
CA SER A 57 -15.75 -2.27 14.12
C SER A 57 -15.32 -3.01 12.85
N PHE A 58 -14.77 -2.29 11.86
CA PHE A 58 -14.33 -2.87 10.59
C PHE A 58 -12.94 -3.51 10.67
N TYR A 59 -12.18 -3.30 11.75
CA TYR A 59 -10.78 -3.75 11.82
C TYR A 59 -10.60 -5.27 11.68
N PRO A 60 -11.41 -6.12 12.33
CA PRO A 60 -11.24 -7.57 12.18
C PRO A 60 -11.31 -8.05 10.72
N GLU A 61 -12.19 -7.47 9.92
CA GLU A 61 -12.29 -7.79 8.50
C GLU A 61 -11.06 -7.30 7.72
N LEU A 62 -10.55 -6.12 8.07
CA LEU A 62 -9.34 -5.58 7.47
C LEU A 62 -8.14 -6.48 7.77
N GLU A 63 -7.98 -6.90 9.02
CA GLU A 63 -6.90 -7.79 9.41
C GLU A 63 -6.99 -9.12 8.68
N GLU A 64 -8.16 -9.73 8.61
CA GLU A 64 -8.36 -10.98 7.88
C GLU A 64 -7.98 -10.82 6.41
N TYR A 65 -8.45 -9.77 5.77
CA TYR A 65 -8.13 -9.47 4.38
C TYR A 65 -6.63 -9.30 4.15
N MET A 66 -5.96 -8.54 5.02
CA MET A 66 -4.54 -8.23 4.87
C MET A 66 -3.61 -9.40 5.21
N THR A 67 -4.06 -10.35 6.03
CA THR A 67 -3.24 -11.48 6.47
C THR A 67 -3.59 -12.80 5.77
N LYS A 68 -4.61 -12.81 4.96
CA LYS A 68 -5.14 -13.99 4.28
C LYS A 68 -4.17 -14.59 3.26
N GLY A 69 -3.41 -13.77 2.57
CA GLY A 69 -2.44 -14.19 1.57
C GLY A 69 -1.13 -13.44 1.72
N ASN A 70 -0.26 -13.60 0.75
CA ASN A 70 1.01 -12.86 0.74
C ASN A 70 0.81 -11.42 0.30
N SER A 71 1.68 -10.55 0.81
CA SER A 71 1.81 -9.17 0.40
C SER A 71 3.27 -8.89 0.06
N ILE A 72 3.53 -7.83 -0.66
CA ILE A 72 4.88 -7.30 -0.81
C ILE A 72 4.96 -6.04 0.03
N ILE A 73 6.01 -5.94 0.85
CA ILE A 73 6.32 -4.72 1.59
C ILE A 73 7.67 -4.19 1.12
N GLY A 74 7.83 -2.89 1.17
CA GLY A 74 9.09 -2.30 0.73
C GLY A 74 9.23 -0.83 1.06
N ILE A 75 10.35 -0.29 0.63
CA ILE A 75 10.69 1.13 0.78
C ILE A 75 10.96 1.69 -0.60
N ILE A 76 10.33 2.81 -0.90
CA ILE A 76 10.58 3.60 -2.09
C ILE A 76 11.33 4.87 -1.68
N ALA A 77 12.39 5.20 -2.39
CA ALA A 77 13.18 6.40 -2.16
C ALA A 77 13.24 7.27 -3.41
N GLY A 78 13.25 8.58 -3.21
CA GLY A 78 13.38 9.53 -4.30
C GLY A 78 12.99 10.93 -3.88
N ASP A 79 13.10 11.87 -4.81
CA ASP A 79 12.66 13.23 -4.58
C ASP A 79 11.15 13.25 -4.41
N LYS A 80 10.69 13.78 -3.28
CA LYS A 80 9.26 13.84 -2.95
C LYS A 80 8.56 12.49 -3.09
N ALA A 81 9.22 11.42 -2.66
CA ALA A 81 8.71 10.06 -2.84
C ALA A 81 7.31 9.87 -2.25
N ILE A 82 7.02 10.48 -1.10
CA ILE A 82 5.72 10.35 -0.43
C ILE A 82 4.60 10.89 -1.33
N SER A 83 4.71 12.15 -1.74
CA SER A 83 3.65 12.77 -2.56
C SER A 83 3.57 12.14 -3.96
N THR A 84 4.71 11.78 -4.54
CA THR A 84 4.74 11.14 -5.86
C THR A 84 4.05 9.78 -5.82
N TRP A 85 4.41 8.94 -4.85
CA TRP A 85 3.78 7.63 -4.70
C TRP A 85 2.28 7.74 -4.43
N ARG A 86 1.87 8.70 -3.60
CA ARG A 86 0.45 8.92 -3.33
C ARG A 86 -0.33 9.28 -4.59
N LYS A 87 0.25 10.14 -5.45
CA LYS A 87 -0.38 10.46 -6.75
C LYS A 87 -0.46 9.24 -7.66
N MET A 88 0.58 8.41 -7.65
CA MET A 88 0.59 7.18 -8.45
C MET A 88 -0.47 6.19 -7.98
N MET A 89 -0.68 6.08 -6.68
CA MET A 89 -1.72 5.21 -6.12
C MET A 89 -3.13 5.69 -6.46
N GLY A 90 -3.36 6.98 -6.39
CA GLY A 90 -4.68 7.58 -6.55
C GLY A 90 -5.48 7.59 -5.24
N ALA A 91 -6.71 8.06 -5.31
CA ALA A 91 -7.59 8.16 -4.15
C ALA A 91 -7.84 6.79 -3.51
N THR A 92 -7.98 6.79 -2.18
CA THR A 92 -8.23 5.56 -1.40
C THR A 92 -9.45 4.80 -1.91
N ASN A 93 -10.53 5.50 -2.21
CA ASN A 93 -11.70 4.90 -2.84
C ASN A 93 -11.47 4.78 -4.35
N PRO A 94 -11.42 3.56 -4.90
CA PRO A 94 -11.18 3.39 -6.33
C PRO A 94 -12.19 4.09 -7.24
N ARG A 95 -13.41 4.31 -6.77
CA ARG A 95 -14.44 5.01 -7.55
C ARG A 95 -14.08 6.48 -7.78
N GLU A 96 -13.27 7.05 -6.89
CA GLU A 96 -12.85 8.46 -6.95
C GLU A 96 -11.45 8.63 -7.51
N ALA A 97 -10.72 7.52 -7.73
CA ALA A 97 -9.37 7.56 -8.25
C ALA A 97 -9.37 7.86 -9.75
N ASP A 98 -8.47 8.73 -10.17
CA ASP A 98 -8.35 9.09 -11.58
C ASP A 98 -7.80 7.91 -12.39
N LEU A 99 -8.27 7.76 -13.61
CA LEU A 99 -7.66 6.84 -14.56
C LEU A 99 -6.22 7.26 -14.80
N GLY A 100 -5.33 6.28 -14.89
CA GLY A 100 -3.88 6.50 -14.93
C GLY A 100 -3.23 6.23 -13.59
N SER A 101 -3.95 6.39 -12.47
CA SER A 101 -3.48 5.96 -11.17
C SER A 101 -3.68 4.45 -11.01
N ILE A 102 -2.95 3.84 -10.08
CA ILE A 102 -3.05 2.39 -9.85
C ILE A 102 -4.47 2.00 -9.45
N ARG A 103 -5.05 2.72 -8.50
CA ARG A 103 -6.42 2.44 -8.03
C ARG A 103 -7.48 2.79 -9.07
N GLY A 104 -7.23 3.82 -9.87
CA GLY A 104 -8.14 4.19 -10.96
C GLY A 104 -8.15 3.16 -12.07
N ASP A 105 -7.00 2.59 -12.40
CA ASP A 105 -6.89 1.60 -13.48
C ASP A 105 -7.34 0.21 -13.05
N PHE A 106 -7.03 -0.20 -11.83
CA PHE A 106 -7.19 -1.60 -11.40
C PHE A 106 -8.06 -1.79 -10.16
N GLY A 107 -8.28 -0.74 -9.38
CA GLY A 107 -9.10 -0.84 -8.18
C GLY A 107 -10.58 -0.91 -8.49
N PHE A 108 -11.34 -1.48 -7.58
CA PHE A 108 -12.79 -1.49 -7.68
C PHE A 108 -13.40 -1.67 -6.28
N VAL A 109 -14.71 -1.45 -6.20
CA VAL A 109 -15.47 -1.65 -4.97
C VAL A 109 -16.42 -2.79 -5.22
N THR A 110 -16.43 -3.79 -4.34
CA THR A 110 -17.32 -4.94 -4.44
C THR A 110 -18.77 -4.54 -4.18
N ASN A 111 -19.71 -5.43 -4.49
CA ASN A 111 -21.14 -5.17 -4.28
C ASN A 111 -21.48 -4.91 -2.82
N ASP A 112 -20.73 -5.52 -1.89
CA ASP A 112 -20.91 -5.31 -0.44
C ASP A 112 -20.05 -4.17 0.12
N GLY A 113 -19.45 -3.36 -0.75
CA GLY A 113 -18.77 -2.13 -0.35
C GLY A 113 -17.31 -2.27 0.06
N VAL A 114 -16.70 -3.43 -0.17
CA VAL A 114 -15.28 -3.64 0.13
C VAL A 114 -14.42 -3.01 -0.96
N MET A 115 -13.49 -2.15 -0.55
CA MET A 115 -12.56 -1.50 -1.48
C MET A 115 -11.37 -2.41 -1.76
N LYS A 116 -11.23 -2.82 -3.02
CA LYS A 116 -10.07 -3.56 -3.52
C LYS A 116 -9.11 -2.55 -4.14
N ASN A 117 -8.30 -1.91 -3.29
CA ASN A 117 -7.48 -0.77 -3.71
C ASN A 117 -5.97 -1.03 -3.79
N LEU A 118 -5.56 -2.27 -3.74
CA LEU A 118 -4.28 -2.84 -4.19
C LEU A 118 -3.03 -2.44 -3.42
N VAL A 119 -2.93 -1.21 -2.96
CA VAL A 119 -1.65 -0.67 -2.46
C VAL A 119 -1.83 0.20 -1.22
N HIS A 120 -0.73 0.39 -0.50
CA HIS A 120 -0.64 1.31 0.63
C HIS A 120 0.62 2.16 0.47
N GLY A 121 0.57 3.38 0.95
CA GLY A 121 1.71 4.26 1.06
C GLY A 121 1.60 5.15 2.30
N SER A 122 2.73 5.60 2.80
CA SER A 122 2.77 6.49 3.97
C SER A 122 2.17 7.85 3.66
N ASP A 123 1.54 8.46 4.66
CA ASP A 123 0.89 9.77 4.52
C ASP A 123 1.84 10.96 4.67
N SER A 124 2.95 10.76 5.36
CA SER A 124 3.88 11.81 5.74
C SER A 124 5.24 11.25 6.05
N VAL A 125 6.22 12.10 6.24
CA VAL A 125 7.57 11.70 6.68
C VAL A 125 7.49 10.97 8.02
N LYS A 126 6.68 11.47 8.95
CA LYS A 126 6.49 10.84 10.26
C LYS A 126 5.89 9.45 10.14
N SER A 127 4.83 9.31 9.34
CA SER A 127 4.21 8.01 9.10
C SER A 127 5.19 7.05 8.43
N ALA A 128 5.95 7.51 7.45
CA ALA A 128 6.95 6.70 6.76
C ALA A 128 8.00 6.16 7.73
N THR A 129 8.54 7.02 8.58
CA THR A 129 9.54 6.60 9.59
C THR A 129 8.96 5.55 10.53
N ASN A 130 7.74 5.79 11.03
CA ASN A 130 7.07 4.87 11.94
C ASN A 130 6.79 3.52 11.27
N GLU A 131 6.28 3.54 10.06
CA GLU A 131 5.92 2.32 9.33
C GLU A 131 7.16 1.51 8.95
N ILE A 132 8.22 2.16 8.52
CA ILE A 132 9.50 1.49 8.24
C ILE A 132 10.03 0.80 9.50
N ASN A 133 9.95 1.46 10.65
CA ASN A 133 10.41 0.89 11.92
C ASN A 133 9.57 -0.31 12.36
N ILE A 134 8.27 -0.32 12.07
CA ILE A 134 7.41 -1.45 12.40
C ILE A 134 7.77 -2.68 11.54
N TRP A 135 7.95 -2.49 10.24
CA TRP A 135 8.05 -3.59 9.29
C TRP A 135 9.49 -4.04 9.02
N PHE A 136 10.45 -3.18 9.21
CA PHE A 136 11.87 -3.42 9.00
C PHE A 136 12.70 -3.01 10.21
#